data_7c4af3dfdc502b0de10fce31a47ad62a
#
_entry.id   7c4af3dfdc502b0de10fce31a47ad62a
#
_cell.length_a   1.000
_cell.length_b   1.000
_cell.length_c   1.000
_cell.angle_alpha   90.00
_cell.angle_beta   90.00
_cell.angle_gamma   90.00
#
_symmetry.space_group_name_H-M   'P 1'
#
loop_
_entity.id
_entity.type
_entity.pdbx_description
1 polymer ?
#
loop_
_entity_poly.entity_id
_entity_poly.type
_entity_poly.pdbx_seq_one_letter_code
_entity_poly.pdbx_strand_id
1 'polypeptide(L)'
;MKIKCIITDDEPIARKGLRGYIEKVDFLTLTGECEDAVQLNTILKTQEIDLLFLDIEMPEMTGIELLSNLTNPPKVIIVSAYEQYALKGYEFNVVDYLLKPVSFDRFIKSVNKIYDLLQTEQKEKNDYIFVKSNKLLKKILFKDILYIESMENYVVIQTVSCKEVVYTTLKQLNDSLPKDVFQQT
;
A
#
# COMPACT_ATOMS: atom_id res chain seq x y z
N MET A 1 -8.40 -0.73 -9.78
CA MET A 1 -7.95 -0.40 -8.40
C MET A 1 -8.21 1.07 -8.16
N LYS A 2 -8.77 1.45 -7.02
CA LYS A 2 -8.89 2.84 -6.56
C LYS A 2 -7.89 3.04 -5.43
N ILE A 3 -7.13 4.12 -5.48
CA ILE A 3 -6.10 4.49 -4.49
C ILE A 3 -6.67 5.57 -3.60
N LYS A 4 -6.86 5.27 -2.32
CA LYS A 4 -7.34 6.21 -1.31
C LYS A 4 -6.18 7.14 -0.92
N CYS A 5 -6.32 8.43 -1.16
CA CYS A 5 -5.29 9.40 -0.86
C CYS A 5 -5.75 10.51 0.10
N ILE A 6 -4.79 11.07 0.82
CA ILE A 6 -4.94 12.23 1.69
C ILE A 6 -3.93 13.30 1.28
N ILE A 7 -4.33 14.56 1.42
CA ILE A 7 -3.45 15.71 1.31
C ILE A 7 -3.20 16.26 2.71
N THR A 8 -1.93 16.51 3.04
CA THR A 8 -1.56 17.20 4.29
C THR A 8 -0.60 18.34 4.00
N ASP A 9 -1.05 19.55 4.22
CA ASP A 9 -0.35 20.80 3.88
C ASP A 9 -1.04 21.94 4.64
N ASP A 10 -0.32 22.80 5.32
CA ASP A 10 -0.91 23.92 6.07
C ASP A 10 -1.44 25.05 5.15
N GLU A 11 -0.94 25.12 3.90
CA GLU A 11 -1.35 26.11 2.90
C GLU A 11 -2.65 25.70 2.18
N PRO A 12 -3.80 26.41 2.37
CA PRO A 12 -5.06 26.10 1.69
C PRO A 12 -4.98 26.13 0.16
N ILE A 13 -4.09 26.98 -0.39
CA ILE A 13 -3.91 27.12 -1.84
C ILE A 13 -3.22 25.87 -2.41
N ALA A 14 -2.22 25.33 -1.72
CA ALA A 14 -1.53 24.11 -2.12
C ALA A 14 -2.50 22.90 -2.08
N ARG A 15 -3.30 22.76 -1.00
CA ARG A 15 -4.33 21.71 -0.91
C ARG A 15 -5.33 21.81 -2.06
N LYS A 16 -5.83 23.01 -2.36
CA LYS A 16 -6.76 23.24 -3.49
C LYS A 16 -6.15 22.86 -4.83
N GLY A 17 -4.88 23.16 -5.05
CA GLY A 17 -4.15 22.81 -6.28
C GLY A 17 -4.06 21.29 -6.46
N LEU A 18 -3.62 20.57 -5.43
CA LEU A 18 -3.51 19.11 -5.44
C LEU A 18 -4.87 18.42 -5.58
N ARG A 19 -5.91 18.92 -4.90
CA ARG A 19 -7.29 18.43 -5.05
C ARG A 19 -7.73 18.51 -6.51
N GLY A 20 -7.55 19.64 -7.17
CA GLY A 20 -7.91 19.82 -8.57
C GLY A 20 -7.13 18.92 -9.53
N TYR A 21 -5.96 18.41 -9.15
CA TYR A 21 -5.23 17.38 -9.89
C TYR A 21 -5.76 15.99 -9.62
N ILE A 22 -6.02 15.65 -8.36
CA ILE A 22 -6.57 14.34 -7.94
C ILE A 22 -7.91 14.09 -8.62
N GLU A 23 -8.79 15.08 -8.68
CA GLU A 23 -10.11 14.98 -9.32
C GLU A 23 -10.06 14.63 -10.82
N LYS A 24 -8.92 14.90 -11.48
CA LYS A 24 -8.71 14.57 -12.90
C LYS A 24 -8.15 13.17 -13.14
N VAL A 25 -7.87 12.41 -12.07
CA VAL A 25 -7.22 11.11 -12.17
C VAL A 25 -8.16 10.01 -11.66
N ASP A 26 -8.73 9.25 -12.57
CA ASP A 26 -9.79 8.27 -12.30
C ASP A 26 -9.44 7.21 -11.24
N PHE A 27 -8.17 6.83 -11.11
CA PHE A 27 -7.75 5.83 -10.14
C PHE A 27 -7.46 6.38 -8.75
N LEU A 28 -7.48 7.70 -8.53
CA LEU A 28 -7.34 8.32 -7.21
C LEU A 28 -8.71 8.59 -6.57
N THR A 29 -8.76 8.53 -5.25
CA THR A 29 -9.92 8.92 -4.46
C THR A 29 -9.43 9.73 -3.27
N LEU A 30 -9.71 11.04 -3.26
CA LEU A 30 -9.40 11.89 -2.13
C LEU A 30 -10.34 11.56 -0.97
N THR A 31 -9.79 11.11 0.15
CA THR A 31 -10.54 10.70 1.36
C THR A 31 -10.56 11.78 2.43
N GLY A 32 -9.62 12.72 2.37
CA GLY A 32 -9.55 13.83 3.33
C GLY A 32 -8.41 14.78 3.04
N GLU A 33 -8.42 15.89 3.79
CA GLU A 33 -7.37 16.90 3.80
C GLU A 33 -7.06 17.25 5.25
N CYS A 34 -5.79 17.44 5.54
CA CYS A 34 -5.29 17.85 6.85
C CYS A 34 -4.50 19.15 6.73
N GLU A 35 -4.56 19.97 7.76
CA GLU A 35 -3.80 21.22 7.85
C GLU A 35 -2.51 21.07 8.63
N ASP A 36 -2.39 19.94 9.36
CA ASP A 36 -1.27 19.66 10.24
C ASP A 36 -1.03 18.16 10.44
N ALA A 37 0.09 17.84 11.04
CA ALA A 37 0.52 16.48 11.34
C ALA A 37 -0.38 15.76 12.38
N VAL A 38 -1.02 16.50 13.29
CA VAL A 38 -1.86 15.93 14.36
C VAL A 38 -3.16 15.39 13.77
N GLN A 39 -3.79 16.18 12.89
CA GLN A 39 -4.99 15.76 12.15
C GLN A 39 -4.69 14.52 11.32
N LEU A 40 -3.57 14.52 10.56
CA LEU A 40 -3.17 13.38 9.76
C LEU A 40 -2.96 12.13 10.63
N ASN A 41 -2.21 12.23 11.73
CA ASN A 41 -1.97 11.09 12.64
C ASN A 41 -3.29 10.50 13.19
N THR A 42 -4.29 11.34 13.43
CA THR A 42 -5.61 10.90 13.89
C THR A 42 -6.35 10.11 12.80
N ILE A 43 -6.30 10.58 11.56
CA ILE A 43 -6.95 9.90 10.43
C ILE A 43 -6.26 8.58 10.13
N LEU A 44 -4.93 8.52 10.13
CA LEU A 44 -4.18 7.29 9.87
C LEU A 44 -4.44 6.17 10.89
N LYS A 45 -4.92 6.51 12.10
CA LYS A 45 -5.34 5.51 13.11
C LYS A 45 -6.73 4.93 12.87
N THR A 46 -7.57 5.62 12.11
CA THR A 46 -8.98 5.28 11.94
C THR A 46 -9.36 4.85 10.53
N GLN A 47 -8.53 5.16 9.55
CA GLN A 47 -8.81 4.90 8.14
C GLN A 47 -7.61 4.26 7.45
N GLU A 48 -7.88 3.36 6.53
CA GLU A 48 -6.89 2.80 5.61
C GLU A 48 -6.64 3.77 4.45
N ILE A 49 -5.43 4.27 4.36
CA ILE A 49 -4.95 5.19 3.34
C ILE A 49 -3.82 4.51 2.55
N ASP A 50 -3.88 4.61 1.23
CA ASP A 50 -2.89 4.01 0.34
C ASP A 50 -1.76 4.99 0.01
N LEU A 51 -2.09 6.29 -0.13
CA LEU A 51 -1.20 7.35 -0.59
C LEU A 51 -1.36 8.62 0.23
N LEU A 52 -0.24 9.20 0.62
CA LEU A 52 -0.14 10.46 1.33
C LEU A 52 0.61 11.48 0.47
N PHE A 53 -0.02 12.62 0.19
CA PHE A 53 0.65 13.83 -0.27
C PHE A 53 0.98 14.65 0.98
N LEU A 54 2.26 14.85 1.27
CA LEU A 54 2.72 15.39 2.55
C LEU A 54 3.62 16.59 2.33
N ASP A 55 3.25 17.73 2.88
CA ASP A 55 4.20 18.83 3.04
C ASP A 55 5.19 18.55 4.17
N ILE A 56 6.37 19.11 4.07
CA ILE A 56 7.40 19.01 5.10
C ILE A 56 7.23 20.09 6.15
N GLU A 57 7.08 21.33 5.72
CA GLU A 57 7.04 22.48 6.62
C GLU A 57 5.60 22.73 7.09
N MET A 58 5.28 22.19 8.25
CA MET A 58 3.97 22.40 8.90
C MET A 58 4.17 22.89 10.34
N PRO A 59 3.19 23.63 10.90
CA PRO A 59 3.24 24.06 12.30
C PRO A 59 3.38 22.88 13.27
N GLU A 60 4.06 23.10 14.39
CA GLU A 60 4.25 22.18 15.52
C GLU A 60 5.10 20.94 15.21
N MET A 61 4.86 20.25 14.11
CA MET A 61 5.57 19.02 13.72
C MET A 61 5.75 18.98 12.20
N THR A 62 6.99 18.80 11.76
CA THR A 62 7.30 18.65 10.34
C THR A 62 6.79 17.31 9.77
N GLY A 63 6.53 17.26 8.46
CA GLY A 63 6.16 16.01 7.78
C GLY A 63 7.18 14.90 7.95
N ILE A 64 8.48 15.23 8.01
CA ILE A 64 9.57 14.28 8.23
C ILE A 64 9.53 13.71 9.65
N GLU A 65 9.32 14.55 10.67
CA GLU A 65 9.18 14.08 12.05
C GLU A 65 7.97 13.17 12.21
N LEU A 66 6.86 13.51 11.57
CA LEU A 66 5.69 12.64 11.55
C LEU A 66 6.02 11.25 10.93
N LEU A 67 6.65 11.21 9.76
CA LEU A 67 7.04 9.95 9.11
C LEU A 67 7.95 9.09 9.99
N SER A 68 8.87 9.71 10.72
CA SER A 68 9.77 9.01 11.66
C SER A 68 9.02 8.30 12.79
N ASN A 69 7.83 8.80 13.17
CA ASN A 69 7.01 8.27 14.25
C ASN A 69 5.99 7.22 13.77
N LEU A 70 5.81 7.04 12.46
CA LEU A 70 4.87 6.06 11.91
C LEU A 70 5.54 4.70 11.72
N THR A 71 4.97 3.65 12.31
CA THR A 71 5.51 2.28 12.20
C THR A 71 5.30 1.68 10.82
N ASN A 72 4.22 2.04 10.16
CA ASN A 72 3.86 1.48 8.83
C ASN A 72 3.12 2.55 8.00
N PRO A 73 3.84 3.57 7.50
CA PRO A 73 3.21 4.65 6.75
C PRO A 73 2.63 4.15 5.42
N PRO A 74 1.60 4.83 4.89
CA PRO A 74 1.16 4.69 3.50
C PRO A 74 2.32 4.95 2.54
N LYS A 75 2.10 4.76 1.24
CA LYS A 75 3.03 5.31 0.23
C LYS A 75 3.00 6.83 0.33
N VAL A 76 4.17 7.46 0.22
CA VAL A 76 4.31 8.90 0.43
C VAL A 76 4.88 9.57 -0.82
N ILE A 77 4.24 10.65 -1.24
CA ILE A 77 4.78 11.66 -2.13
C ILE A 77 4.96 12.93 -1.31
N ILE A 78 6.19 13.40 -1.16
CA ILE A 78 6.46 14.69 -0.52
C ILE A 78 6.14 15.80 -1.51
N VAL A 79 5.52 16.88 -1.02
CA VAL A 79 5.20 18.09 -1.78
C VAL A 79 5.72 19.29 -1.00
N SER A 80 6.82 19.91 -1.42
CA SER A 80 7.46 20.96 -0.63
C SER A 80 8.05 22.09 -1.50
N ALA A 81 8.23 23.25 -0.91
CA ALA A 81 8.92 24.37 -1.56
C ALA A 81 10.48 24.26 -1.51
N TYR A 82 11.02 23.29 -0.78
CA TYR A 82 12.43 23.23 -0.45
C TYR A 82 13.13 22.01 -1.05
N GLU A 83 14.05 22.19 -1.99
CA GLU A 83 14.81 21.10 -2.63
C GLU A 83 15.74 20.34 -1.66
N GLN A 84 16.21 21.00 -0.62
CA GLN A 84 17.17 20.42 0.33
C GLN A 84 16.66 19.18 1.08
N TYR A 85 15.33 19.02 1.18
CA TYR A 85 14.73 17.86 1.80
C TYR A 85 14.58 16.65 0.86
N ALA A 86 14.82 16.83 -0.44
CA ALA A 86 14.73 15.72 -1.40
C ALA A 86 15.69 14.57 -1.05
N LEU A 87 16.89 14.87 -0.56
CA LEU A 87 17.86 13.86 -0.10
C LEU A 87 17.39 13.12 1.15
N LYS A 88 16.74 13.81 2.10
CA LYS A 88 16.19 13.20 3.30
C LYS A 88 15.00 12.28 3.00
N GLY A 89 14.24 12.56 1.95
CA GLY A 89 13.14 11.69 1.51
C GLY A 89 13.57 10.26 1.23
N TYR A 90 14.80 10.02 0.77
CA TYR A 90 15.33 8.68 0.55
C TYR A 90 15.44 7.85 1.84
N GLU A 91 15.71 8.49 2.99
CA GLU A 91 15.83 7.79 4.29
C GLU A 91 14.47 7.26 4.77
N PHE A 92 13.35 7.89 4.34
CA PHE A 92 11.99 7.53 4.74
C PHE A 92 11.23 6.71 3.70
N ASN A 93 11.93 6.22 2.67
CA ASN A 93 11.34 5.38 1.62
C ASN A 93 10.13 6.03 0.91
N VAL A 94 10.19 7.38 0.73
CA VAL A 94 9.16 8.08 -0.06
C VAL A 94 9.27 7.69 -1.53
N VAL A 95 8.12 7.62 -2.19
CA VAL A 95 8.06 7.16 -3.58
C VAL A 95 8.50 8.24 -4.55
N ASP A 96 8.16 9.50 -4.26
CA ASP A 96 8.56 10.64 -5.09
C ASP A 96 8.55 11.95 -4.30
N TYR A 97 9.17 12.99 -4.90
CA TYR A 97 9.27 14.33 -4.37
C TYR A 97 8.80 15.35 -5.41
N LEU A 98 7.82 16.17 -5.06
CA LEU A 98 7.27 17.24 -5.90
C LEU A 98 7.65 18.59 -5.33
N LEU A 99 8.37 19.38 -6.12
CA LEU A 99 8.72 20.75 -5.75
C LEU A 99 7.55 21.69 -6.07
N LYS A 100 7.15 22.52 -5.12
CA LYS A 100 6.15 23.60 -5.33
C LYS A 100 6.77 24.72 -6.19
N PRO A 101 6.05 25.28 -7.17
CA PRO A 101 4.70 24.93 -7.60
C PRO A 101 4.65 23.65 -8.43
N VAL A 102 3.77 22.74 -8.05
CA VAL A 102 3.66 21.42 -8.68
C VAL A 102 2.99 21.56 -10.05
N SER A 103 3.64 21.09 -11.12
CA SER A 103 3.00 20.98 -12.43
C SER A 103 2.18 19.70 -12.55
N PHE A 104 1.11 19.74 -13.35
CA PHE A 104 0.27 18.56 -13.56
C PHE A 104 1.05 17.38 -14.18
N ASP A 105 2.01 17.64 -15.08
CA ASP A 105 2.86 16.60 -15.68
C ASP A 105 3.70 15.88 -14.62
N ARG A 106 4.31 16.61 -13.67
CA ARG A 106 5.07 16.01 -12.57
C ARG A 106 4.17 15.22 -11.63
N PHE A 107 2.98 15.77 -11.31
CA PHE A 107 1.99 15.08 -10.51
C PHE A 107 1.58 13.73 -11.14
N ILE A 108 1.22 13.72 -12.44
CA ILE A 108 0.84 12.49 -13.15
C ILE A 108 1.95 11.45 -13.14
N LYS A 109 3.20 11.84 -13.37
CA LYS A 109 4.34 10.91 -13.31
C LYS A 109 4.48 10.25 -11.94
N SER A 110 4.31 11.04 -10.87
CA SER A 110 4.41 10.52 -9.49
C SER A 110 3.29 9.55 -9.14
N VAL A 111 2.04 9.88 -9.48
CA VAL A 111 0.90 9.01 -9.15
C VAL A 111 0.85 7.75 -10.01
N ASN A 112 1.33 7.78 -11.24
CA ASN A 112 1.51 6.57 -12.07
C ASN A 112 2.53 5.62 -11.43
N LYS A 113 3.65 6.13 -10.93
CA LYS A 113 4.64 5.35 -10.19
C LYS A 113 4.03 4.65 -8.98
N ILE A 114 3.17 5.36 -8.22
CA ILE A 114 2.42 4.75 -7.11
C ILE A 114 1.49 3.65 -7.60
N TYR A 115 0.75 3.90 -8.68
CA TYR A 115 -0.17 2.93 -9.25
C TYR A 115 0.54 1.62 -9.62
N ASP A 116 1.68 1.71 -10.30
CA ASP A 116 2.48 0.55 -10.72
C ASP A 116 3.05 -0.21 -9.50
N LEU A 117 3.54 0.51 -8.48
CA LEU A 117 4.03 -0.10 -7.25
C LEU A 117 2.93 -0.87 -6.52
N LEU A 118 1.77 -0.26 -6.30
CA LEU A 118 0.65 -0.90 -5.60
C LEU A 118 0.07 -2.07 -6.40
N GLN A 119 0.03 -1.99 -7.73
CA GLN A 119 -0.34 -3.12 -8.57
C GLN A 119 0.62 -4.30 -8.42
N THR A 120 1.92 -4.03 -8.38
CA THR A 120 2.95 -5.08 -8.22
C THR A 120 2.83 -5.73 -6.85
N GLU A 121 2.70 -4.94 -5.78
CA GLU A 121 2.51 -5.45 -4.41
C GLU A 121 1.23 -6.29 -4.27
N GLN A 122 0.15 -5.88 -4.94
CA GLN A 122 -1.11 -6.63 -4.93
C GLN A 122 -0.98 -7.96 -5.68
N LYS A 123 -0.28 -8.00 -6.82
CA LYS A 123 0.03 -9.24 -7.54
C LYS A 123 0.88 -10.17 -6.67
N GLU A 124 1.95 -9.66 -6.06
CA GLU A 124 2.82 -10.45 -5.18
C GLU A 124 2.05 -11.02 -3.97
N LYS A 125 1.14 -10.25 -3.36
CA LYS A 125 0.27 -10.74 -2.27
C LYS A 125 -0.68 -11.85 -2.73
N ASN A 126 -1.08 -11.83 -3.98
CA ASN A 126 -1.99 -12.81 -4.55
C ASN A 126 -1.26 -14.05 -5.13
N ASP A 127 0.07 -14.08 -5.13
CA ASP A 127 0.85 -15.15 -5.76
C ASP A 127 1.28 -16.27 -4.79
N TYR A 128 0.98 -16.14 -3.50
CA TYR A 128 1.36 -17.16 -2.51
C TYR A 128 0.39 -17.25 -1.33
N ILE A 129 0.49 -18.37 -0.62
CA ILE A 129 -0.20 -18.59 0.66
C ILE A 129 0.82 -18.95 1.74
N PHE A 130 0.57 -18.51 2.99
CA PHE A 130 1.26 -19.02 4.15
C PHE A 130 0.46 -20.14 4.79
N VAL A 131 1.10 -21.30 4.98
CA VAL A 131 0.48 -22.44 5.65
C VAL A 131 1.35 -22.91 6.82
N LYS A 132 0.70 -23.41 7.86
CA LYS A 132 1.40 -24.04 9.00
C LYS A 132 1.49 -25.53 8.76
N SER A 133 2.66 -26.01 8.36
CA SER A 133 2.97 -27.41 8.17
C SER A 133 4.12 -27.84 9.09
N ASN A 134 3.99 -28.96 9.81
CA ASN A 134 5.00 -29.46 10.75
C ASN A 134 5.46 -28.41 11.80
N LYS A 135 4.53 -27.60 12.33
CA LYS A 135 4.77 -26.50 13.28
C LYS A 135 5.57 -25.32 12.71
N LEU A 136 5.93 -25.33 11.44
CA LEU A 136 6.62 -24.26 10.74
C LEU A 136 5.65 -23.49 9.84
N LEU A 137 5.82 -22.19 9.76
CA LEU A 137 5.12 -21.35 8.79
C LEU A 137 5.87 -21.42 7.46
N LYS A 138 5.20 -21.91 6.41
CA LYS A 138 5.78 -22.08 5.08
C LYS A 138 5.07 -21.19 4.07
N LYS A 139 5.83 -20.50 3.23
CA LYS A 139 5.35 -19.78 2.06
C LYS A 139 5.27 -20.73 0.87
N ILE A 140 4.09 -20.85 0.26
CA ILE A 140 3.87 -21.67 -0.95
C ILE A 140 3.37 -20.76 -2.05
N LEU A 141 4.08 -20.73 -3.18
CA LEU A 141 3.65 -19.96 -4.36
C LEU A 141 2.51 -20.68 -5.07
N PHE A 142 1.47 -20.00 -5.48
CA PHE A 142 0.34 -20.63 -6.16
C PHE A 142 0.73 -21.32 -7.46
N LYS A 143 1.69 -20.79 -8.20
CA LYS A 143 2.23 -21.42 -9.42
C LYS A 143 2.90 -22.76 -9.19
N ASP A 144 3.34 -23.05 -7.94
CA ASP A 144 4.01 -24.29 -7.58
C ASP A 144 3.01 -25.34 -7.10
N ILE A 145 1.74 -24.98 -6.88
CA ILE A 145 0.69 -25.90 -6.41
C ILE A 145 0.16 -26.69 -7.62
N LEU A 146 0.23 -28.01 -7.54
CA LEU A 146 -0.33 -28.90 -8.55
C LEU A 146 -1.79 -29.23 -8.26
N TYR A 147 -2.11 -29.56 -7.00
CA TYR A 147 -3.46 -29.77 -6.52
C TYR A 147 -3.54 -29.67 -5.00
N ILE A 148 -4.76 -29.51 -4.50
CA ILE A 148 -5.09 -29.44 -3.08
C ILE A 148 -6.18 -30.49 -2.83
N GLU A 149 -5.95 -31.38 -1.86
CA GLU A 149 -6.83 -32.49 -1.53
C GLU A 149 -7.28 -32.39 -0.07
N SER A 150 -8.58 -32.58 0.18
CA SER A 150 -9.14 -32.59 1.53
C SER A 150 -9.10 -33.99 2.10
N MET A 151 -8.61 -34.13 3.33
CA MET A 151 -8.54 -35.35 4.10
C MET A 151 -9.15 -35.12 5.49
N GLU A 152 -10.43 -35.38 5.66
CA GLU A 152 -11.18 -35.20 6.91
C GLU A 152 -10.83 -33.94 7.72
N ASN A 153 -9.72 -33.99 8.52
CA ASN A 153 -9.31 -32.93 9.45
C ASN A 153 -8.08 -32.15 8.98
N TYR A 154 -7.55 -32.43 7.79
CA TYR A 154 -6.41 -31.72 7.22
C TYR A 154 -6.50 -31.63 5.70
N VAL A 155 -5.72 -30.72 5.16
CA VAL A 155 -5.60 -30.52 3.73
C VAL A 155 -4.17 -30.86 3.31
N VAL A 156 -4.08 -31.53 2.18
CA VAL A 156 -2.80 -31.86 1.54
C VAL A 156 -2.60 -30.93 0.36
N ILE A 157 -1.51 -30.18 0.37
CA ILE A 157 -1.10 -29.33 -0.74
C ILE A 157 0.07 -30.03 -1.45
N GLN A 158 -0.17 -30.50 -2.66
CA GLN A 158 0.89 -31.04 -3.50
C GLN A 158 1.49 -29.93 -4.34
N THR A 159 2.78 -29.70 -4.16
CA THR A 159 3.55 -28.79 -4.99
C THR A 159 4.45 -29.54 -5.96
N VAL A 160 5.10 -28.85 -6.88
CA VAL A 160 6.08 -29.41 -7.82
C VAL A 160 7.28 -30.03 -7.09
N SER A 161 7.60 -29.59 -5.87
CA SER A 161 8.80 -30.01 -5.13
C SER A 161 8.50 -30.87 -3.91
N CYS A 162 7.34 -30.73 -3.28
CA CYS A 162 7.03 -31.43 -2.00
C CYS A 162 5.52 -31.52 -1.75
N LYS A 163 5.19 -32.32 -0.74
CA LYS A 163 3.85 -32.50 -0.21
C LYS A 163 3.77 -31.84 1.17
N GLU A 164 2.82 -30.95 1.38
CA GLU A 164 2.61 -30.26 2.65
C GLU A 164 1.27 -30.66 3.27
N VAL A 165 1.30 -31.04 4.54
CA VAL A 165 0.11 -31.38 5.31
C VAL A 165 -0.23 -30.21 6.24
N VAL A 166 -1.44 -29.67 6.06
CA VAL A 166 -1.90 -28.48 6.77
C VAL A 166 -3.16 -28.83 7.57
N TYR A 167 -3.12 -28.63 8.87
CA TYR A 167 -4.27 -28.86 9.75
C TYR A 167 -5.26 -27.70 9.65
N THR A 168 -6.08 -27.75 8.62
CA THR A 168 -7.16 -26.79 8.33
C THR A 168 -8.23 -27.47 7.49
N THR A 169 -9.40 -26.87 7.38
CA THR A 169 -10.43 -27.36 6.46
C THR A 169 -10.24 -26.77 5.06
N LEU A 170 -10.69 -27.51 4.03
CA LEU A 170 -10.66 -27.00 2.66
C LEU A 170 -11.43 -25.68 2.52
N LYS A 171 -12.54 -25.53 3.26
CA LYS A 171 -13.35 -24.31 3.28
C LYS A 171 -12.54 -23.10 3.76
N GLN A 172 -11.83 -23.22 4.88
CA GLN A 172 -10.97 -22.16 5.41
C GLN A 172 -9.81 -21.82 4.47
N LEU A 173 -9.22 -22.85 3.84
CA LEU A 173 -8.13 -22.63 2.88
C LEU A 173 -8.64 -21.92 1.61
N ASN A 174 -9.82 -22.29 1.12
CA ASN A 174 -10.43 -21.73 -0.08
C ASN A 174 -10.72 -20.23 0.02
N ASP A 175 -10.97 -19.71 1.25
CA ASP A 175 -11.12 -18.27 1.49
C ASP A 175 -9.82 -17.48 1.26
N SER A 176 -8.67 -18.18 1.27
CA SER A 176 -7.34 -17.61 1.06
C SER A 176 -6.76 -17.88 -0.33
N LEU A 177 -7.48 -18.64 -1.17
CA LEU A 177 -7.06 -18.99 -2.53
C LEU A 177 -7.72 -18.06 -3.56
N PRO A 178 -6.98 -17.61 -4.59
CA PRO A 178 -7.56 -16.83 -5.68
C PRO A 178 -8.51 -17.71 -6.52
N LYS A 179 -9.76 -17.27 -6.64
CA LYS A 179 -10.85 -18.02 -7.32
C LYS A 179 -10.67 -18.15 -8.83
N ASP A 180 -9.85 -17.30 -9.42
CA ASP A 180 -9.49 -17.31 -10.83
C ASP A 180 -8.39 -18.33 -11.16
N VAL A 181 -7.66 -18.81 -10.16
CA VAL A 181 -6.55 -19.78 -10.32
C VAL A 181 -6.96 -21.19 -9.89
N PHE A 182 -7.80 -21.30 -8.85
CA PHE A 182 -8.20 -22.59 -8.27
C PHE A 182 -9.69 -22.85 -8.48
N GLN A 183 -10.01 -24.02 -9.05
CA GLN A 183 -11.37 -24.52 -9.21
C GLN A 183 -11.56 -25.77 -8.36
N GLN A 184 -12.70 -25.84 -7.69
CA GLN A 184 -13.09 -27.02 -6.95
C GLN A 184 -13.78 -28.00 -7.90
N THR A 185 -13.30 -29.22 -7.96
CA THR A 185 -13.91 -30.35 -8.70
C THR A 185 -14.68 -31.25 -7.75
#